data_d670f853e7d1bd3fa5107cd9844c5a57
#
_entry.id   d670f853e7d1bd3fa5107cd9844c5a57
#
_cell.length_a   1.000
_cell.length_b   1.000
_cell.length_c   1.000
_cell.angle_alpha   90.00
_cell.angle_beta   90.00
_cell.angle_gamma   90.00
#
_symmetry.space_group_name_H-M   'P 1'
#
loop_
_entity.id
_entity.type
_entity.pdbx_description
1 polymer ?
#
loop_
_entity_poly.entity_id
_entity_poly.type
_entity_poly.pdbx_seq_one_letter_code
_entity_poly.pdbx_strand_id
1 'polypeptide(L)'
;MWRCDAGRTAFSTHELPDRLSPLWTRVYPPRTPAWEDPLNQDLMSFDAVFEPVVLDGRMFVAFNDRDKVVALDALTGRELWTFYADGPVRLAPAASQGRVYFASDDGCLYCLWADSGRLAWKFAGTPQRRRVLGNSRLISAWPARGGPVIRDGVVYFAASIWPFMGTFIHALDAATGKVIWTNDGTGADYIKQPHDAPAFAGVAPQGALVATEKVLLVPGGRSIPAAFERATGRLLYFRIAESGKGTGGSTVMADEKQFFVHTRGQGTRAHDLTTGKKASFAPNEPVLAQGRYYCGADHSNTRGPLTDAEAKLESAQ
;
A
#
# COMPACT_ATOMS: atom_id res chain seq x y z
N MET A 1 -10.71 4.15 0.94
CA MET A 1 -9.36 3.54 0.81
C MET A 1 -8.53 3.88 2.03
N TRP A 2 -7.51 3.08 2.36
CA TRP A 2 -6.56 3.44 3.40
C TRP A 2 -5.97 4.82 3.12
N ARG A 3 -5.84 5.67 4.16
CA ARG A 3 -5.50 7.09 4.07
C ARG A 3 -6.40 7.89 3.12
N CYS A 4 -7.70 7.66 3.23
CA CYS A 4 -8.82 8.38 2.60
C CYS A 4 -9.06 8.10 1.11
N ASP A 5 -8.10 8.31 0.23
CA ASP A 5 -8.31 8.33 -1.22
C ASP A 5 -7.27 7.53 -2.02
N ALA A 6 -7.33 7.62 -3.35
CA ALA A 6 -6.43 6.92 -4.27
C ALA A 6 -5.00 7.47 -4.24
N GLY A 7 -4.82 8.73 -3.91
CA GLY A 7 -3.52 9.38 -3.67
C GLY A 7 -2.94 9.08 -2.28
N ARG A 8 -3.75 8.48 -1.40
CA ARG A 8 -3.43 8.24 0.02
C ARG A 8 -3.05 9.50 0.76
N THR A 9 -3.79 10.55 0.48
CA THR A 9 -3.49 11.92 0.93
C THR A 9 -3.71 12.13 2.43
N ALA A 10 -4.42 11.23 3.09
CA ALA A 10 -4.88 11.32 4.48
C ALA A 10 -5.78 12.53 4.77
N PHE A 11 -6.30 13.16 3.72
CA PHE A 11 -7.18 14.31 3.83
C PHE A 11 -8.65 13.90 3.80
N SER A 12 -9.44 14.44 4.70
CA SER A 12 -10.89 14.31 4.72
C SER A 12 -11.52 15.70 4.72
N THR A 13 -12.60 15.85 3.96
CA THR A 13 -13.43 17.06 3.98
C THR A 13 -14.41 17.12 5.16
N HIS A 14 -14.50 16.04 5.94
CA HIS A 14 -15.34 15.99 7.13
C HIS A 14 -14.67 16.73 8.28
N GLU A 15 -15.40 17.62 8.90
CA GLU A 15 -14.95 18.27 10.13
C GLU A 15 -14.93 17.24 11.26
N LEU A 16 -13.87 17.29 12.05
CA LEU A 16 -13.80 16.50 13.28
C LEU A 16 -14.49 17.27 14.41
N PRO A 17 -15.17 16.59 15.33
CA PRO A 17 -15.70 17.23 16.51
C PRO A 17 -14.55 17.73 17.41
N ASP A 18 -14.79 18.79 18.17
CA ASP A 18 -13.81 19.40 19.09
C ASP A 18 -13.29 18.40 20.14
N ARG A 19 -14.10 17.42 20.48
CA ARG A 19 -13.72 16.36 21.42
C ARG A 19 -13.98 15.00 20.80
N LEU A 20 -12.96 14.16 20.83
CA LEU A 20 -13.03 12.76 20.43
C LEU A 20 -13.17 11.87 21.66
N SER A 21 -14.03 10.87 21.58
CA SER A 21 -14.14 9.81 22.58
C SER A 21 -14.12 8.44 21.89
N PRO A 22 -13.52 7.42 22.51
CA PRO A 22 -13.57 6.07 21.99
C PRO A 22 -15.02 5.57 21.91
N LEU A 23 -15.46 5.08 20.76
CA LEU A 23 -16.76 4.42 20.62
C LEU A 23 -16.71 2.99 21.15
N TRP A 24 -15.66 2.27 20.81
CA TRP A 24 -15.42 0.90 21.24
C TRP A 24 -13.94 0.57 21.08
N THR A 25 -13.52 -0.51 21.73
CA THR A 25 -12.18 -1.08 21.58
C THR A 25 -12.29 -2.56 21.27
N ARG A 26 -11.52 -3.03 20.28
CA ARG A 26 -11.39 -4.44 19.94
C ARG A 26 -9.93 -4.84 20.05
N VAL A 27 -9.64 -5.77 20.93
CA VAL A 27 -8.27 -6.27 21.12
C VAL A 27 -8.08 -7.51 20.26
N TYR A 28 -7.06 -7.48 19.42
CA TYR A 28 -6.56 -8.64 18.70
C TYR A 28 -5.20 -9.06 19.28
N PRO A 29 -4.86 -10.36 19.22
CA PRO A 29 -3.50 -10.76 19.53
C PRO A 29 -2.52 -10.05 18.59
N PRO A 30 -1.26 -9.85 19.00
CA PRO A 30 -0.23 -9.30 18.11
C PRO A 30 -0.20 -10.05 16.79
N ARG A 31 -0.06 -9.32 15.70
CA ARG A 31 0.09 -9.93 14.36
C ARG A 31 1.44 -10.63 14.29
N THR A 32 1.43 -11.82 13.74
CA THR A 32 2.66 -12.54 13.44
C THR A 32 3.16 -12.05 12.07
N PRO A 33 4.35 -11.44 12.00
CA PRO A 33 4.95 -11.09 10.72
C PRO A 33 5.03 -12.33 9.82
N ALA A 34 4.70 -12.18 8.55
CA ALA A 34 4.84 -13.27 7.60
C ALA A 34 6.31 -13.60 7.31
N TRP A 35 7.21 -12.75 7.75
CA TRP A 35 8.66 -12.91 7.62
C TRP A 35 9.33 -12.48 8.92
N GLU A 36 10.20 -13.32 9.44
CA GLU A 36 11.10 -12.91 10.51
C GLU A 36 12.13 -11.94 9.92
N ASP A 37 12.32 -10.79 10.58
CA ASP A 37 13.36 -9.83 10.21
C ASP A 37 14.53 -9.92 11.22
N PRO A 38 15.45 -10.90 11.06
CA PRO A 38 16.53 -11.13 12.03
C PRO A 38 17.52 -9.95 12.12
N LEU A 39 17.49 -9.07 11.13
CA LEU A 39 18.32 -7.87 11.10
C LEU A 39 17.60 -6.63 11.64
N ASN A 40 16.35 -6.78 12.08
CA ASN A 40 15.50 -5.71 12.60
C ASN A 40 15.52 -4.46 11.68
N GLN A 41 15.34 -4.68 10.39
CA GLN A 41 15.43 -3.64 9.37
C GLN A 41 14.08 -3.08 8.95
N ASP A 42 13.00 -3.54 9.58
CA ASP A 42 11.62 -3.12 9.33
C ASP A 42 11.24 -3.12 7.83
N LEU A 43 11.62 -4.19 7.13
CA LEU A 43 11.46 -4.31 5.68
C LEU A 43 10.02 -4.42 5.24
N MET A 44 9.12 -4.87 6.13
CA MET A 44 7.72 -5.10 5.85
C MET A 44 6.85 -4.64 7.02
N SER A 45 6.94 -3.35 7.33
CA SER A 45 6.21 -2.71 8.44
C SER A 45 4.70 -2.93 8.39
N PHE A 46 4.13 -3.07 7.18
CA PHE A 46 2.71 -3.37 7.01
C PHE A 46 2.27 -4.72 7.59
N ASP A 47 3.18 -5.66 7.83
CA ASP A 47 2.85 -6.92 8.50
C ASP A 47 2.57 -6.75 9.99
N ALA A 48 3.09 -5.72 10.61
CA ALA A 48 2.96 -5.47 12.03
C ALA A 48 1.74 -4.62 12.42
N VAL A 49 1.09 -3.97 11.47
CA VAL A 49 0.01 -3.02 11.71
C VAL A 49 -1.29 -3.42 11.03
N PHE A 50 -2.42 -3.01 11.61
CA PHE A 50 -3.72 -3.07 10.96
C PHE A 50 -3.97 -1.77 10.20
N GLU A 51 -4.39 -1.90 8.95
CA GLU A 51 -4.73 -0.78 8.07
C GLU A 51 -6.21 -0.88 7.69
N PRO A 52 -7.13 -0.53 8.61
CA PRO A 52 -8.56 -0.66 8.35
C PRO A 52 -9.03 0.37 7.33
N VAL A 53 -10.10 0.01 6.62
CA VAL A 53 -10.80 0.89 5.68
C VAL A 53 -12.27 0.92 6.04
N VAL A 54 -12.86 2.12 6.08
CA VAL A 54 -14.27 2.30 6.38
C VAL A 54 -15.02 2.75 5.13
N LEU A 55 -16.17 2.13 4.88
CA LEU A 55 -17.13 2.50 3.84
C LEU A 55 -18.56 2.17 4.31
N ASP A 56 -19.47 3.12 4.19
CA ASP A 56 -20.90 2.94 4.45
C ASP A 56 -21.18 2.22 5.80
N GLY A 57 -20.57 2.72 6.88
CA GLY A 57 -20.75 2.21 8.23
C GLY A 57 -20.10 0.84 8.50
N ARG A 58 -19.28 0.32 7.59
CA ARG A 58 -18.53 -0.93 7.75
C ARG A 58 -17.03 -0.68 7.75
N MET A 59 -16.34 -1.32 8.68
CA MET A 59 -14.88 -1.30 8.77
C MET A 59 -14.33 -2.65 8.28
N PHE A 60 -13.46 -2.63 7.30
CA PHE A 60 -12.81 -3.82 6.74
C PHE A 60 -11.38 -3.92 7.26
N VAL A 61 -11.04 -5.07 7.81
CA VAL A 61 -9.73 -5.34 8.41
C VAL A 61 -9.14 -6.59 7.78
N ALA A 62 -7.92 -6.50 7.26
CA ALA A 62 -7.18 -7.62 6.69
C ALA A 62 -6.24 -8.25 7.72
N PHE A 63 -6.07 -9.58 7.64
CA PHE A 63 -5.20 -10.36 8.51
C PHE A 63 -4.22 -11.20 7.68
N ASN A 64 -2.94 -10.89 7.80
CA ASN A 64 -1.87 -11.62 7.12
C ASN A 64 -1.57 -12.99 7.77
N ASP A 65 -1.79 -13.11 9.07
CA ASP A 65 -1.49 -14.30 9.87
C ASP A 65 -2.63 -15.34 9.87
N ARG A 66 -3.82 -14.95 9.39
CA ARG A 66 -5.03 -15.78 9.40
C ARG A 66 -5.74 -15.88 8.07
N ASP A 67 -5.13 -15.38 7.01
CA ASP A 67 -5.60 -15.46 5.62
C ASP A 67 -7.05 -14.97 5.44
N LYS A 68 -7.44 -13.91 6.14
CA LYS A 68 -8.83 -13.45 6.17
C LYS A 68 -9.00 -11.95 6.09
N VAL A 69 -10.20 -11.55 5.68
CA VAL A 69 -10.73 -10.20 5.83
C VAL A 69 -12.00 -10.26 6.67
N VAL A 70 -12.13 -9.33 7.60
CA VAL A 70 -13.28 -9.21 8.48
C VAL A 70 -13.97 -7.88 8.23
N ALA A 71 -15.29 -7.88 8.17
CA ALA A 71 -16.08 -6.65 8.25
C ALA A 71 -16.66 -6.48 9.65
N LEU A 72 -16.48 -5.31 10.20
CA LEU A 72 -17.05 -4.88 11.47
C LEU A 72 -18.06 -3.76 11.22
N ASP A 73 -19.09 -3.71 12.04
CA ASP A 73 -19.93 -2.54 12.16
C ASP A 73 -19.09 -1.38 12.74
N ALA A 74 -19.01 -0.26 12.02
CA ALA A 74 -18.12 0.83 12.39
C ALA A 74 -18.52 1.55 13.67
N LEU A 75 -19.81 1.50 14.07
CA LEU A 75 -20.31 2.15 15.27
C LEU A 75 -20.18 1.28 16.52
N THR A 76 -20.30 -0.03 16.37
CA THR A 76 -20.37 -0.96 17.51
C THR A 76 -19.15 -1.88 17.64
N GLY A 77 -18.33 -1.98 16.60
CA GLY A 77 -17.21 -2.93 16.54
C GLY A 77 -17.64 -4.40 16.39
N ARG A 78 -18.96 -4.67 16.25
CA ARG A 78 -19.49 -6.03 16.08
C ARG A 78 -19.09 -6.59 14.72
N GLU A 79 -18.62 -7.84 14.70
CA GLU A 79 -18.33 -8.56 13.48
C GLU A 79 -19.60 -8.83 12.67
N LEU A 80 -19.59 -8.46 11.40
CA LEU A 80 -20.69 -8.65 10.45
C LEU A 80 -20.48 -9.90 9.62
N TRP A 81 -19.28 -10.08 9.10
CA TRP A 81 -18.88 -11.26 8.34
C TRP A 81 -17.37 -11.44 8.34
N THR A 82 -16.93 -12.66 8.06
CA THR A 82 -15.53 -13.02 7.82
C THR A 82 -15.41 -13.79 6.51
N PHE A 83 -14.43 -13.43 5.70
CA PHE A 83 -14.07 -14.16 4.48
C PHE A 83 -12.64 -14.67 4.59
N TYR A 84 -12.42 -15.94 4.23
CA TYR A 84 -11.10 -16.58 4.19
C TYR A 84 -10.59 -16.64 2.76
N ALA A 85 -9.37 -16.14 2.55
CA ALA A 85 -8.63 -16.22 1.29
C ALA A 85 -7.76 -17.48 1.24
N ASP A 86 -7.20 -17.79 0.07
CA ASP A 86 -6.30 -18.94 -0.11
C ASP A 86 -4.83 -18.62 0.24
N GLY A 87 -4.60 -17.48 0.90
CA GLY A 87 -3.28 -17.03 1.37
C GLY A 87 -3.35 -15.73 2.16
N PRO A 88 -2.23 -15.28 2.75
CA PRO A 88 -2.15 -14.07 3.55
C PRO A 88 -2.70 -12.82 2.84
N VAL A 89 -3.49 -12.03 3.57
CA VAL A 89 -3.94 -10.71 3.13
C VAL A 89 -3.15 -9.67 3.91
N ARG A 90 -2.10 -9.14 3.31
CA ARG A 90 -1.07 -8.37 4.01
C ARG A 90 -1.30 -6.87 4.01
N LEU A 91 -1.88 -6.35 2.95
CA LEU A 91 -2.06 -4.92 2.71
C LEU A 91 -3.51 -4.49 2.96
N ALA A 92 -3.68 -3.20 3.16
CA ALA A 92 -5.00 -2.62 3.34
C ALA A 92 -5.95 -3.02 2.20
N PRO A 93 -7.20 -3.39 2.49
CA PRO A 93 -8.21 -3.51 1.47
C PRO A 93 -8.53 -2.14 0.85
N ALA A 94 -9.14 -2.15 -0.32
CA ALA A 94 -9.77 -0.97 -0.90
C ALA A 94 -11.29 -1.18 -0.92
N ALA A 95 -12.07 -0.14 -0.68
CA ALA A 95 -13.53 -0.24 -0.69
C ALA A 95 -14.13 0.89 -1.52
N SER A 96 -15.09 0.56 -2.36
CA SER A 96 -15.78 1.51 -3.24
C SER A 96 -17.10 0.91 -3.75
N GLN A 97 -18.13 1.74 -3.87
CA GLN A 97 -19.41 1.37 -4.49
C GLN A 97 -19.98 0.02 -4.02
N GLY A 98 -20.06 -0.16 -2.70
CA GLY A 98 -20.62 -1.37 -2.10
C GLY A 98 -19.79 -2.64 -2.27
N ARG A 99 -18.52 -2.51 -2.65
CA ARG A 99 -17.58 -3.64 -2.80
C ARG A 99 -16.30 -3.40 -2.00
N VAL A 100 -15.65 -4.49 -1.60
CA VAL A 100 -14.34 -4.50 -0.97
C VAL A 100 -13.38 -5.37 -1.78
N TYR A 101 -12.16 -4.87 -1.97
CA TYR A 101 -11.13 -5.48 -2.80
C TYR A 101 -9.88 -5.69 -1.95
N PHE A 102 -9.25 -6.83 -2.09
CA PHE A 102 -7.99 -7.11 -1.42
C PHE A 102 -7.13 -8.08 -2.24
N ALA A 103 -5.83 -7.86 -2.16
CA ALA A 103 -4.83 -8.72 -2.76
C ALA A 103 -4.33 -9.73 -1.73
N SER A 104 -4.03 -10.95 -2.18
CA SER A 104 -3.58 -12.04 -1.33
C SER A 104 -2.29 -12.67 -1.84
N ASP A 105 -1.49 -13.23 -0.95
CA ASP A 105 -0.27 -13.98 -1.29
C ASP A 105 -0.55 -15.26 -2.08
N ASP A 106 -1.82 -15.62 -2.34
CA ASP A 106 -2.19 -16.64 -3.34
C ASP A 106 -2.04 -16.15 -4.80
N GLY A 107 -1.68 -14.88 -4.99
CA GLY A 107 -1.48 -14.23 -6.29
C GLY A 107 -2.75 -13.64 -6.89
N CYS A 108 -3.84 -13.57 -6.15
CA CYS A 108 -5.12 -13.11 -6.65
C CYS A 108 -5.56 -11.79 -6.04
N LEU A 109 -6.37 -11.07 -6.81
CA LEU A 109 -7.24 -10.01 -6.34
C LEU A 109 -8.66 -10.56 -6.14
N TYR A 110 -9.22 -10.28 -4.99
CA TYR A 110 -10.59 -10.62 -4.62
C TYR A 110 -11.46 -9.38 -4.60
N CYS A 111 -12.70 -9.54 -5.02
CA CYS A 111 -13.76 -8.56 -4.88
C CYS A 111 -14.94 -9.21 -4.17
N LEU A 112 -15.36 -8.66 -3.05
CA LEU A 112 -16.52 -9.13 -2.30
C LEU A 112 -17.60 -8.03 -2.28
N TRP A 113 -18.85 -8.45 -2.12
CA TRP A 113 -19.91 -7.54 -1.74
C TRP A 113 -19.69 -7.08 -0.30
N ALA A 114 -19.65 -5.77 -0.09
CA ALA A 114 -19.31 -5.16 1.20
C ALA A 114 -20.33 -5.45 2.30
N ASP A 115 -21.59 -5.66 1.93
CA ASP A 115 -22.70 -5.93 2.86
C ASP A 115 -22.71 -7.35 3.41
N SER A 116 -22.32 -8.33 2.59
CA SER A 116 -22.49 -9.75 2.88
C SER A 116 -21.20 -10.56 2.93
N GLY A 117 -20.08 -10.01 2.46
CA GLY A 117 -18.81 -10.74 2.33
C GLY A 117 -18.84 -11.82 1.23
N ARG A 118 -19.92 -11.91 0.44
CA ARG A 118 -19.99 -12.88 -0.68
C ARG A 118 -19.03 -12.49 -1.78
N LEU A 119 -18.38 -13.48 -2.37
CA LEU A 119 -17.50 -13.28 -3.52
C LEU A 119 -18.30 -12.76 -4.72
N ALA A 120 -17.92 -11.58 -5.21
CA ALA A 120 -18.44 -11.03 -6.46
C ALA A 120 -17.62 -11.56 -7.65
N TRP A 121 -16.29 -11.46 -7.55
CA TRP A 121 -15.36 -12.03 -8.52
C TRP A 121 -13.96 -12.21 -7.90
N LYS A 122 -13.15 -13.06 -8.52
CA LYS A 122 -11.74 -13.30 -8.18
C LYS A 122 -10.93 -13.29 -9.47
N PHE A 123 -9.81 -12.59 -9.48
CA PHE A 123 -8.90 -12.51 -10.61
C PHE A 123 -7.52 -13.05 -10.23
N ALA A 124 -6.98 -14.01 -11.00
CA ALA A 124 -5.62 -14.50 -10.85
C ALA A 124 -4.65 -13.57 -11.58
N GLY A 125 -3.84 -12.82 -10.83
CA GLY A 125 -2.86 -11.88 -11.36
C GLY A 125 -1.53 -12.50 -11.78
N THR A 126 -1.50 -13.81 -11.99
CA THR A 126 -0.28 -14.59 -12.20
C THR A 126 -0.40 -15.47 -13.44
N PRO A 127 0.72 -15.75 -14.15
CA PRO A 127 0.68 -16.56 -15.36
C PRO A 127 0.33 -18.02 -15.10
N GLN A 128 0.59 -18.51 -13.89
CA GLN A 128 0.38 -19.92 -13.50
C GLN A 128 -0.01 -20.01 -12.03
N ARG A 129 -0.72 -21.09 -11.68
CA ARG A 129 -1.07 -21.44 -10.30
C ARG A 129 0.06 -22.21 -9.58
N ARG A 130 1.29 -21.75 -9.72
CA ARG A 130 2.44 -22.34 -9.04
C ARG A 130 2.50 -21.87 -7.60
N ARG A 131 2.57 -22.82 -6.67
CA ARG A 131 2.74 -22.54 -5.23
C ARG A 131 4.14 -22.91 -4.77
N VAL A 132 4.61 -22.15 -3.78
CA VAL A 132 5.88 -22.38 -3.09
C VAL A 132 5.65 -22.34 -1.58
N LEU A 133 6.49 -23.03 -0.83
CA LEU A 133 6.50 -22.88 0.62
C LEU A 133 7.25 -21.61 0.98
N GLY A 134 6.54 -20.61 1.48
CA GLY A 134 7.08 -19.35 1.94
C GLY A 134 6.59 -19.04 3.35
N ASN A 135 7.52 -18.84 4.29
CA ASN A 135 7.21 -18.50 5.69
C ASN A 135 6.21 -19.48 6.35
N SER A 136 6.49 -20.77 6.22
CA SER A 136 5.65 -21.86 6.76
C SER A 136 4.23 -21.94 6.15
N ARG A 137 3.99 -21.32 5.01
CA ARG A 137 2.72 -21.28 4.31
C ARG A 137 2.87 -21.60 2.83
N LEU A 138 1.83 -22.15 2.22
CA LEU A 138 1.74 -22.30 0.78
C LEU A 138 1.23 -21.00 0.17
N ILE A 139 2.11 -20.27 -0.50
CA ILE A 139 1.81 -19.01 -1.20
C ILE A 139 2.02 -19.19 -2.70
N SER A 140 1.54 -18.26 -3.51
CA SER A 140 1.88 -18.19 -4.94
C SER A 140 3.38 -17.95 -5.11
N ALA A 141 3.97 -18.48 -6.16
CA ALA A 141 5.30 -18.07 -6.61
C ALA A 141 5.35 -16.57 -7.00
N TRP A 142 4.19 -15.98 -7.26
CA TRP A 142 3.97 -14.55 -7.54
C TRP A 142 2.91 -13.98 -6.58
N PRO A 143 3.23 -13.78 -5.30
CA PRO A 143 2.27 -13.27 -4.33
C PRO A 143 1.83 -11.85 -4.69
N ALA A 144 0.55 -11.51 -4.47
CA ALA A 144 0.04 -10.19 -4.82
C ALA A 144 0.34 -9.17 -3.71
N ARG A 145 1.53 -8.59 -3.76
CA ARG A 145 2.03 -7.61 -2.79
C ARG A 145 2.04 -6.17 -3.28
N GLY A 146 1.37 -5.88 -4.39
CA GLY A 146 0.93 -4.56 -4.78
C GLY A 146 -0.53 -4.40 -4.37
N GLY A 147 -0.77 -3.75 -3.21
CA GLY A 147 -2.10 -3.62 -2.62
C GLY A 147 -3.04 -2.77 -3.50
N PRO A 148 -4.34 -3.09 -3.52
CA PRO A 148 -5.26 -2.49 -4.46
C PRO A 148 -5.47 -0.99 -4.23
N VAL A 149 -5.61 -0.25 -5.34
CA VAL A 149 -6.09 1.12 -5.38
C VAL A 149 -7.20 1.24 -6.42
N ILE A 150 -8.22 2.04 -6.11
CA ILE A 150 -9.36 2.26 -7.00
C ILE A 150 -9.43 3.73 -7.37
N ARG A 151 -9.55 4.00 -8.67
CA ARG A 151 -9.84 5.33 -9.19
C ARG A 151 -10.69 5.22 -10.46
N ASP A 152 -11.72 6.04 -10.57
CA ASP A 152 -12.59 6.16 -11.76
C ASP A 152 -13.15 4.81 -12.24
N GLY A 153 -13.61 3.96 -11.31
CA GLY A 153 -14.17 2.64 -11.64
C GLY A 153 -13.15 1.57 -12.03
N VAL A 154 -11.87 1.87 -11.97
CA VAL A 154 -10.77 0.93 -12.25
C VAL A 154 -10.04 0.56 -10.98
N VAL A 155 -9.84 -0.75 -10.76
CA VAL A 155 -8.99 -1.26 -9.69
C VAL A 155 -7.64 -1.68 -10.24
N TYR A 156 -6.58 -1.21 -9.61
CA TYR A 156 -5.19 -1.54 -9.92
C TYR A 156 -4.60 -2.37 -8.80
N PHE A 157 -3.82 -3.39 -9.15
CA PHE A 157 -3.02 -4.16 -8.19
C PHE A 157 -1.81 -4.77 -8.90
N ALA A 158 -0.88 -5.34 -8.14
CA ALA A 158 0.28 -6.00 -8.72
C ALA A 158 0.62 -7.31 -8.02
N ALA A 159 1.02 -8.30 -8.81
CA ALA A 159 1.49 -9.60 -8.37
C ALA A 159 2.98 -9.79 -8.71
N SER A 160 3.67 -10.54 -7.86
CA SER A 160 5.11 -10.78 -7.77
C SER A 160 5.86 -9.83 -6.85
N ILE A 161 6.97 -10.35 -6.34
CA ILE A 161 7.96 -9.62 -5.54
C ILE A 161 9.39 -9.87 -6.05
N TRP A 162 9.54 -10.85 -6.92
CA TRP A 162 10.83 -11.23 -7.51
C TRP A 162 10.89 -10.79 -8.96
N PRO A 163 11.60 -9.69 -9.29
CA PRO A 163 11.62 -9.14 -10.64
C PRO A 163 12.01 -10.16 -11.71
N PHE A 164 12.98 -11.03 -11.41
CA PHE A 164 13.46 -12.06 -12.35
C PHE A 164 12.43 -13.14 -12.68
N MET A 165 11.35 -13.26 -11.89
CA MET A 165 10.24 -14.18 -12.16
C MET A 165 9.11 -13.53 -12.96
N GLY A 166 9.26 -12.27 -13.33
CA GLY A 166 8.22 -11.43 -13.91
C GLY A 166 7.41 -10.71 -12.87
N THR A 167 6.92 -9.55 -13.24
CA THR A 167 6.04 -8.71 -12.43
C THR A 167 4.81 -8.40 -13.24
N PHE A 168 3.64 -8.56 -12.64
CA PHE A 168 2.35 -8.43 -13.32
C PHE A 168 1.56 -7.32 -12.65
N ILE A 169 1.36 -6.22 -13.36
CA ILE A 169 0.59 -5.07 -12.92
C ILE A 169 -0.67 -5.01 -13.76
N HIS A 170 -1.81 -4.91 -13.10
CA HIS A 170 -3.10 -5.02 -13.75
C HIS A 170 -3.97 -3.80 -13.47
N ALA A 171 -4.73 -3.41 -14.47
CA ALA A 171 -5.91 -2.57 -14.36
C ALA A 171 -7.13 -3.40 -14.74
N LEU A 172 -8.11 -3.46 -13.86
CA LEU A 172 -9.35 -4.18 -14.07
C LEU A 172 -10.54 -3.25 -13.90
N ASP A 173 -11.58 -3.48 -14.66
CA ASP A 173 -12.88 -2.90 -14.35
C ASP A 173 -13.32 -3.34 -12.96
N ALA A 174 -13.55 -2.40 -12.07
CA ALA A 174 -13.81 -2.68 -10.67
C ALA A 174 -15.14 -3.43 -10.45
N ALA A 175 -16.13 -3.23 -11.31
CA ALA A 175 -17.42 -3.88 -11.19
C ALA A 175 -17.39 -5.35 -11.64
N THR A 176 -16.64 -5.65 -12.70
CA THR A 176 -16.71 -6.94 -13.39
C THR A 176 -15.46 -7.80 -13.24
N GLY A 177 -14.31 -7.22 -12.83
CA GLY A 177 -13.02 -7.88 -12.83
C GLY A 177 -12.42 -8.11 -14.22
N LYS A 178 -12.99 -7.54 -15.28
CA LYS A 178 -12.44 -7.63 -16.64
C LYS A 178 -11.17 -6.84 -16.77
N VAL A 179 -10.17 -7.43 -17.43
CA VAL A 179 -8.88 -6.78 -17.68
C VAL A 179 -9.06 -5.61 -18.65
N ILE A 180 -8.55 -4.45 -18.26
CA ILE A 180 -8.41 -3.27 -19.12
C ILE A 180 -7.04 -3.31 -19.75
N TRP A 181 -6.00 -3.47 -18.92
CA TRP A 181 -4.63 -3.69 -19.40
C TRP A 181 -3.82 -4.51 -18.36
N THR A 182 -2.77 -5.14 -18.85
CA THR A 182 -1.73 -5.80 -18.04
C THR A 182 -0.36 -5.34 -18.51
N ASN A 183 0.50 -4.97 -17.57
CA ASN A 183 1.92 -4.80 -17.81
C ASN A 183 2.66 -5.99 -17.18
N ASP A 184 3.36 -6.77 -18.00
CA ASP A 184 4.13 -7.96 -17.61
C ASP A 184 5.60 -7.91 -18.08
N GLY A 185 6.00 -6.79 -18.72
CA GLY A 185 7.30 -6.62 -19.34
C GLY A 185 8.35 -5.87 -18.51
N THR A 186 8.06 -5.45 -17.28
CA THR A 186 8.94 -4.53 -16.52
C THR A 186 9.64 -5.17 -15.32
N GLY A 187 9.55 -6.49 -15.18
CA GLY A 187 10.13 -7.20 -14.02
C GLY A 187 11.59 -7.59 -14.17
N ALA A 188 12.04 -7.99 -15.35
CA ALA A 188 13.30 -8.72 -15.53
C ALA A 188 14.40 -7.89 -16.20
N ASP A 189 14.70 -6.71 -15.69
CA ASP A 189 15.78 -5.87 -16.19
C ASP A 189 17.12 -6.28 -15.57
N TYR A 190 18.15 -6.49 -16.40
CA TYR A 190 19.51 -6.76 -15.95
C TYR A 190 20.30 -5.45 -15.95
N ILE A 191 20.44 -4.86 -14.79
CA ILE A 191 21.00 -3.51 -14.65
C ILE A 191 22.03 -3.42 -13.52
N LYS A 192 22.91 -2.43 -13.61
CA LYS A 192 23.89 -2.14 -12.58
C LYS A 192 23.20 -1.69 -11.29
N GLN A 193 23.49 -2.35 -10.20
CA GLN A 193 22.97 -2.03 -8.87
C GLN A 193 23.76 -0.89 -8.21
N PRO A 194 23.24 -0.22 -7.17
CA PRO A 194 23.94 0.84 -6.46
C PRO A 194 25.31 0.45 -5.87
N HIS A 195 25.58 -0.84 -5.75
CA HIS A 195 26.87 -1.39 -5.29
C HIS A 195 27.75 -1.91 -6.43
N ASP A 196 27.51 -1.42 -7.65
CA ASP A 196 28.26 -1.70 -8.87
C ASP A 196 28.13 -3.10 -9.47
N ALA A 197 27.61 -4.08 -8.79
CA ALA A 197 27.40 -5.41 -9.35
C ALA A 197 26.16 -5.43 -10.24
N PRO A 198 26.23 -5.96 -11.47
CA PRO A 198 25.03 -6.16 -12.28
C PRO A 198 24.18 -7.31 -11.72
N ALA A 199 22.89 -7.12 -11.67
CA ALA A 199 21.94 -8.13 -11.24
C ALA A 199 20.57 -7.89 -11.88
N PHE A 200 19.75 -8.94 -11.90
CA PHE A 200 18.35 -8.75 -12.25
C PHE A 200 17.66 -7.86 -11.22
N ALA A 201 17.12 -6.78 -11.72
CA ALA A 201 16.31 -5.86 -10.97
C ALA A 201 15.18 -5.36 -11.88
N GLY A 202 14.14 -4.89 -11.32
CA GLY A 202 12.99 -4.37 -12.04
C GLY A 202 11.94 -3.97 -11.02
N VAL A 203 10.77 -3.71 -11.51
CA VAL A 203 9.64 -3.35 -10.65
C VAL A 203 9.29 -4.55 -9.77
N ALA A 204 9.39 -4.37 -8.45
CA ALA A 204 9.09 -5.39 -7.44
C ALA A 204 8.05 -4.83 -6.47
N PRO A 205 6.75 -5.11 -6.68
CA PRO A 205 5.67 -4.53 -5.88
C PRO A 205 5.80 -4.90 -4.40
N GLN A 206 5.86 -3.88 -3.54
CA GLN A 206 5.98 -4.03 -2.09
C GLN A 206 5.25 -2.89 -1.40
N GLY A 207 3.93 -2.97 -1.32
CA GLY A 207 3.11 -1.95 -0.67
C GLY A 207 1.84 -1.63 -1.44
N ALA A 208 1.03 -0.76 -0.87
CA ALA A 208 -0.22 -0.37 -1.49
C ALA A 208 0.01 0.63 -2.63
N LEU A 209 -0.56 0.34 -3.81
CA LEU A 209 -0.48 1.20 -4.98
C LEU A 209 -1.12 2.56 -4.73
N VAL A 210 -0.66 3.56 -5.47
CA VAL A 210 -1.19 4.93 -5.43
C VAL A 210 -1.58 5.35 -6.85
N ALA A 211 -2.75 5.93 -7.01
CA ALA A 211 -3.23 6.39 -8.31
C ALA A 211 -3.58 7.88 -8.28
N THR A 212 -2.87 8.67 -9.06
CA THR A 212 -3.22 10.05 -9.38
C THR A 212 -4.10 10.11 -10.64
N GLU A 213 -4.39 11.29 -11.17
CA GLU A 213 -5.19 11.40 -12.40
C GLU A 213 -4.56 10.63 -13.57
N LYS A 214 -3.24 10.75 -13.75
CA LYS A 214 -2.53 10.21 -14.92
C LYS A 214 -1.52 9.10 -14.58
N VAL A 215 -1.08 9.02 -13.34
CA VAL A 215 0.03 8.16 -12.94
C VAL A 215 -0.41 7.12 -11.93
N LEU A 216 0.02 5.88 -12.15
CA LEU A 216 -0.03 4.80 -11.18
C LEU A 216 1.38 4.60 -10.61
N LEU A 217 1.52 4.75 -9.29
CA LEU A 217 2.76 4.47 -8.59
C LEU A 217 2.72 3.07 -7.96
N VAL A 218 3.77 2.31 -8.20
CA VAL A 218 3.97 0.96 -7.65
C VAL A 218 5.14 1.01 -6.68
N PRO A 219 4.89 0.95 -5.36
CA PRO A 219 5.94 0.93 -4.35
C PRO A 219 6.88 -0.26 -4.53
N GLY A 220 8.18 -0.03 -4.43
CA GLY A 220 9.20 -1.04 -4.72
C GLY A 220 9.99 -1.52 -3.49
N GLY A 221 9.63 -1.10 -2.29
CA GLY A 221 10.35 -1.48 -1.07
C GLY A 221 11.79 -0.96 -1.03
N ARG A 222 12.64 -1.33 -1.98
CA ARG A 222 14.05 -0.95 -2.06
C ARG A 222 14.32 0.24 -2.98
N SER A 223 13.60 0.32 -4.09
CA SER A 223 13.65 1.43 -5.04
C SER A 223 12.58 2.48 -4.72
N ILE A 224 12.72 3.67 -5.26
CA ILE A 224 11.59 4.59 -5.30
C ILE A 224 10.45 3.94 -6.08
N PRO A 225 9.20 4.35 -5.87
CA PRO A 225 8.06 3.84 -6.61
C PRO A 225 8.28 3.94 -8.12
N ALA A 226 8.01 2.84 -8.83
CA ALA A 226 7.94 2.87 -10.28
C ALA A 226 6.64 3.58 -10.71
N ALA A 227 6.70 4.36 -11.78
CA ALA A 227 5.55 5.09 -12.29
C ALA A 227 5.10 4.53 -13.64
N PHE A 228 3.80 4.38 -13.76
CA PHE A 228 3.13 3.91 -14.97
C PHE A 228 2.07 4.91 -15.42
N GLU A 229 1.89 5.03 -16.72
CA GLU A 229 0.75 5.73 -17.29
C GLU A 229 -0.54 4.98 -16.91
N ARG A 230 -1.41 5.62 -16.15
CA ARG A 230 -2.59 4.95 -15.58
C ARG A 230 -3.55 4.40 -16.64
N ALA A 231 -3.66 5.09 -17.78
CA ALA A 231 -4.57 4.72 -18.85
C ALA A 231 -4.13 3.47 -19.64
N THR A 232 -2.83 3.25 -19.79
CA THR A 232 -2.28 2.23 -20.71
C THR A 232 -1.41 1.18 -20.02
N GLY A 233 -0.95 1.43 -18.78
CA GLY A 233 0.01 0.59 -18.11
C GLY A 233 1.44 0.69 -18.63
N ARG A 234 1.73 1.68 -19.48
CA ARG A 234 3.08 1.92 -20.00
C ARG A 234 3.98 2.45 -18.90
N LEU A 235 5.17 1.88 -18.73
CA LEU A 235 6.18 2.35 -17.78
C LEU A 235 6.64 3.78 -18.18
N LEU A 236 6.56 4.71 -17.23
CA LEU A 236 7.07 6.07 -17.37
C LEU A 236 8.51 6.17 -16.89
N TYR A 237 8.78 5.66 -15.72
CA TYR A 237 10.13 5.52 -15.17
C TYR A 237 10.21 4.44 -14.10
N PHE A 238 11.38 3.84 -14.01
CA PHE A 238 11.84 3.04 -12.89
C PHE A 238 13.26 3.49 -12.53
N ARG A 239 13.49 3.85 -11.27
CA ARG A 239 14.80 4.32 -10.81
C ARG A 239 15.24 3.48 -9.64
N ILE A 240 16.37 2.81 -9.79
CA ILE A 240 17.07 2.25 -8.65
C ILE A 240 17.67 3.40 -7.87
N ALA A 241 17.61 3.29 -6.55
CA ALA A 241 18.06 4.31 -5.62
C ALA A 241 19.43 4.91 -5.99
N GLU A 242 19.42 6.19 -6.33
CA GLU A 242 20.62 6.94 -6.70
C GLU A 242 21.60 7.13 -5.52
N SER A 243 21.17 6.88 -4.29
CA SER A 243 21.91 7.21 -3.07
C SER A 243 22.02 6.07 -2.05
N GLY A 244 22.18 4.84 -2.52
CA GLY A 244 22.45 3.71 -1.64
C GLY A 244 21.21 2.96 -1.14
N LYS A 245 21.41 2.12 -0.14
CA LYS A 245 20.38 1.27 0.43
C LYS A 245 19.35 2.11 1.22
N GLY A 246 18.06 1.87 1.04
CA GLY A 246 17.04 2.45 1.91
C GLY A 246 16.35 3.72 1.41
N THR A 247 16.41 4.02 0.10
CA THR A 247 15.69 5.17 -0.49
C THR A 247 14.28 4.83 -0.96
N GLY A 248 13.92 3.56 -0.98
CA GLY A 248 12.56 3.08 -1.25
C GLY A 248 11.78 2.77 0.02
N GLY A 249 10.51 2.52 -0.13
CA GLY A 249 9.59 2.15 0.94
C GLY A 249 8.28 1.59 0.41
N SER A 250 7.49 1.03 1.32
CA SER A 250 6.17 0.46 1.02
C SER A 250 5.03 1.46 1.17
N THR A 251 5.25 2.54 1.93
CA THR A 251 4.25 3.58 2.18
C THR A 251 4.50 4.77 1.27
N VAL A 252 3.55 5.02 0.39
CA VAL A 252 3.61 6.08 -0.62
C VAL A 252 2.33 6.88 -0.56
N MET A 253 2.43 8.18 -0.77
CA MET A 253 1.34 9.11 -0.93
C MET A 253 1.66 10.10 -2.05
N ALA A 254 0.67 10.57 -2.78
CA ALA A 254 0.88 11.47 -3.92
C ALA A 254 -0.25 12.47 -4.09
N ASP A 255 0.10 13.63 -4.58
CA ASP A 255 -0.79 14.57 -5.25
C ASP A 255 -0.51 14.54 -6.78
N GLU A 256 -1.04 15.48 -7.53
CA GLU A 256 -0.88 15.54 -8.99
C GLU A 256 0.49 16.10 -9.44
N LYS A 257 1.37 16.49 -8.51
CA LYS A 257 2.69 17.06 -8.79
C LYS A 257 3.84 16.29 -8.19
N GLN A 258 3.64 15.76 -6.99
CA GLN A 258 4.69 15.13 -6.20
C GLN A 258 4.20 13.84 -5.57
N PHE A 259 5.13 12.95 -5.27
CA PHE A 259 4.86 11.85 -4.37
C PHE A 259 5.88 11.84 -3.22
N PHE A 260 5.44 11.27 -2.12
CA PHE A 260 6.20 11.14 -0.89
C PHE A 260 6.33 9.66 -0.58
N VAL A 261 7.52 9.22 -0.28
CA VAL A 261 7.78 7.83 0.11
C VAL A 261 8.43 7.81 1.48
N HIS A 262 7.82 7.07 2.42
CA HIS A 262 8.46 6.80 3.69
C HIS A 262 9.55 5.75 3.47
N THR A 263 10.79 6.16 3.62
CA THR A 263 11.95 5.33 3.32
C THR A 263 12.37 4.53 4.54
N ARG A 264 13.00 3.41 4.29
CA ARG A 264 13.46 2.48 5.32
C ARG A 264 14.42 3.09 6.34
N GLY A 265 15.27 4.02 5.96
CA GLY A 265 16.33 4.52 6.84
C GLY A 265 16.58 6.01 6.78
N GLN A 266 15.77 6.76 6.03
CA GLN A 266 16.01 8.17 5.78
C GLN A 266 14.78 9.06 6.00
N GLY A 267 13.76 8.53 6.67
CA GLY A 267 12.47 9.22 6.83
C GLY A 267 11.74 9.39 5.48
N THR A 268 10.76 10.27 5.45
CA THR A 268 10.00 10.55 4.23
C THR A 268 10.80 11.40 3.24
N ARG A 269 10.68 11.07 1.97
CA ARG A 269 11.32 11.78 0.85
C ARG A 269 10.29 12.18 -0.18
N ALA A 270 10.41 13.42 -0.66
CA ALA A 270 9.59 13.96 -1.74
C ALA A 270 10.26 13.78 -3.09
N HIS A 271 9.45 13.48 -4.10
CA HIS A 271 9.88 13.30 -5.48
C HIS A 271 8.89 13.96 -6.43
N ASP A 272 9.37 14.46 -7.55
CA ASP A 272 8.53 14.93 -8.66
C ASP A 272 7.77 13.75 -9.28
N LEU A 273 6.48 13.87 -9.43
CA LEU A 273 5.61 12.80 -9.91
C LEU A 273 5.91 12.39 -11.35
N THR A 274 6.30 13.34 -12.20
CA THR A 274 6.52 13.11 -13.62
C THR A 274 7.84 12.44 -13.91
N THR A 275 8.88 12.81 -13.17
CA THR A 275 10.25 12.39 -13.45
C THR A 275 10.85 11.41 -12.44
N GLY A 276 10.22 11.28 -11.27
CA GLY A 276 10.77 10.51 -10.14
C GLY A 276 12.02 11.13 -9.50
N LYS A 277 12.44 12.31 -9.92
CA LYS A 277 13.61 13.00 -9.35
C LYS A 277 13.30 13.48 -7.94
N LYS A 278 14.29 13.37 -7.06
CA LYS A 278 14.19 13.85 -5.69
C LYS A 278 13.93 15.36 -5.66
N ALA A 279 12.92 15.77 -4.90
CA ALA A 279 12.68 17.18 -4.60
C ALA A 279 13.61 17.66 -3.47
N SER A 280 13.80 18.99 -3.38
CA SER A 280 14.66 19.61 -2.35
C SER A 280 14.07 19.50 -0.95
N PHE A 281 12.75 19.38 -0.83
CA PHE A 281 12.03 19.31 0.43
C PHE A 281 11.59 17.85 0.72
N ALA A 282 11.66 17.46 2.00
CA ALA A 282 11.29 16.13 2.46
C ALA A 282 10.50 16.23 3.79
N PRO A 283 9.18 16.42 3.72
CA PRO A 283 8.34 16.49 4.91
C PRO A 283 8.17 15.12 5.55
N ASN A 284 7.86 15.13 6.84
CA ASN A 284 7.52 13.90 7.57
C ASN A 284 6.04 13.55 7.31
N GLU A 285 5.79 12.40 6.69
CA GLU A 285 4.46 11.80 6.47
C GLU A 285 3.31 12.81 6.26
N PRO A 286 3.34 13.60 5.19
CA PRO A 286 2.44 14.71 5.03
C PRO A 286 0.98 14.28 4.85
N VAL A 287 0.07 15.16 5.26
CA VAL A 287 -1.31 15.20 4.78
C VAL A 287 -1.34 16.10 3.54
N LEU A 288 -1.89 15.61 2.45
CA LEU A 288 -1.92 16.34 1.18
C LEU A 288 -3.33 16.90 0.95
N ALA A 289 -3.48 18.20 0.96
CA ALA A 289 -4.78 18.85 0.80
C ALA A 289 -4.68 20.09 -0.07
N GLN A 290 -5.57 20.25 -1.04
CA GLN A 290 -5.75 21.45 -1.84
C GLN A 290 -4.43 21.98 -2.46
N GLY A 291 -3.58 21.07 -2.96
CA GLY A 291 -2.29 21.41 -3.56
C GLY A 291 -1.22 21.86 -2.56
N ARG A 292 -1.48 21.67 -1.27
CA ARG A 292 -0.53 21.92 -0.17
C ARG A 292 -0.27 20.63 0.58
N TYR A 293 0.79 20.60 1.34
CA TYR A 293 1.08 19.52 2.29
C TYR A 293 1.20 20.11 3.70
N TYR A 294 0.72 19.33 4.64
CA TYR A 294 0.76 19.64 6.06
C TYR A 294 1.56 18.51 6.74
N CYS A 295 2.59 18.88 7.44
CA CYS A 295 3.40 17.97 8.24
C CYS A 295 3.55 18.53 9.64
N GLY A 296 3.84 17.68 10.60
CA GLY A 296 4.29 18.12 11.92
C GLY A 296 5.54 19.00 11.80
N ALA A 297 5.80 19.83 12.79
CA ALA A 297 7.02 20.61 12.86
C ALA A 297 8.22 19.66 12.67
N ASP A 298 9.17 20.08 11.84
CA ASP A 298 10.30 19.23 11.49
C ASP A 298 11.16 18.96 12.72
N HIS A 299 11.09 17.75 13.20
CA HIS A 299 12.01 17.22 14.18
C HIS A 299 13.07 16.43 13.45
N SER A 300 13.73 17.08 12.52
CA SER A 300 14.87 16.52 11.83
C SER A 300 15.83 15.91 12.85
N ASN A 301 15.90 14.57 12.83
CA ASN A 301 16.88 13.75 13.55
C ASN A 301 16.82 13.74 15.09
N THR A 302 15.81 14.24 15.73
CA THR A 302 15.69 14.05 17.16
C THR A 302 14.75 12.88 17.45
N ARG A 303 15.29 11.80 17.94
CA ARG A 303 14.60 10.87 18.84
C ARG A 303 14.31 11.61 20.16
N GLY A 304 13.75 12.77 20.06
CA GLY A 304 13.31 13.58 21.18
C GLY A 304 11.83 13.37 21.43
N PRO A 305 11.35 13.67 22.61
CA PRO A 305 9.94 13.56 22.92
C PRO A 305 9.11 14.37 21.94
N LEU A 306 7.93 13.89 21.68
CA LEU A 306 6.85 14.58 20.97
C LEU A 306 6.81 16.03 21.44
N THR A 307 6.94 16.86 20.58
CA THR A 307 7.45 18.18 20.55
C THR A 307 6.44 19.26 20.90
N ASP A 308 6.75 20.49 20.59
CA ASP A 308 6.02 21.71 20.89
C ASP A 308 4.49 21.67 20.83
N ALA A 309 3.89 20.74 20.09
CA ALA A 309 2.44 20.53 20.09
C ALA A 309 1.96 19.85 21.36
N GLU A 310 2.72 18.87 21.89
CA GLU A 310 2.41 18.23 23.18
C GLU A 310 2.77 19.16 24.34
N ALA A 311 3.91 19.84 24.27
CA ALA A 311 4.28 20.85 25.26
C ALA A 311 3.26 22.00 25.30
N LYS A 312 2.68 22.39 24.16
CA LYS A 312 1.57 23.35 24.12
C LYS A 312 0.26 22.78 24.63
N LEU A 313 0.01 21.49 24.43
CA LEU A 313 -1.17 20.83 24.98
C LEU A 313 -1.07 20.66 26.52
N GLU A 314 0.10 20.29 27.02
CA GLU A 314 0.38 20.21 28.46
C GLU A 314 0.38 21.59 29.14
N SER A 315 0.81 22.64 28.45
CA SER A 315 0.75 23.99 28.99
C SER A 315 -0.62 24.66 28.92
N ALA A 316 -1.58 24.04 28.23
CA ALA A 316 -2.97 24.51 28.09
C ALA A 316 -3.95 23.77 29.02
N GLN A 317 -3.49 22.80 29.79
CA GLN A 317 -4.21 22.14 30.89
C GLN A 317 -3.80 22.77 32.25
#